data_0dcc51c84612cde0263e4f0d1d503bc3
#
_entry.id   0dcc51c84612cde0263e4f0d1d503bc3
#
_cell.length_a   1.000
_cell.length_b   1.000
_cell.length_c   1.000
_cell.angle_alpha   90.00
_cell.angle_beta   90.00
_cell.angle_gamma   90.00
#
_symmetry.space_group_name_H-M   'P 1'
#
loop_
_entity.id
_entity.type
_entity.pdbx_description
1 polymer ?
#
loop_
_entity_poly.entity_id
_entity_poly.type
_entity_poly.pdbx_seq_one_letter_code
_entity_poly.pdbx_strand_id
1 'polypeptide(L)'
;LSLQHEVMIEAVENHNPEVVIIDEIGRELEAMAARTIAERGVQLVATAHGRTLENLLLNPTLSDLVGGIESVTLSDEEARRRGTQKTVLERRSPPTFDVLVELQERDRLAVHPDVAQAVDTLVRGYPLQPETRWRDAQNEVHIEKAPPPAARVMAQGTRRTYTANGQAKTETYPAPAEGRYLSRVSGSAMDYEQAVDV
;
A
#
# COMPACT_ATOMS: atom_id res chain seq x y z
N LEU A 1 8.32 19.42 18.60
CA LEU A 1 9.63 19.58 17.96
C LEU A 1 9.42 20.06 16.54
N SER A 2 9.59 21.37 16.28
CA SER A 2 9.29 21.95 14.96
C SER A 2 10.35 21.69 13.90
N LEU A 3 11.50 21.12 14.27
CA LEU A 3 12.68 20.95 13.42
C LEU A 3 13.07 19.48 13.20
N GLN A 4 12.19 18.51 13.44
CA GLN A 4 12.50 17.09 13.31
C GLN A 4 12.98 16.74 11.90
N HIS A 5 12.35 17.27 10.87
CA HIS A 5 12.72 17.05 9.47
C HIS A 5 14.14 17.55 9.15
N GLU A 6 14.58 18.68 9.74
CA GLU A 6 15.93 19.21 9.56
C GLU A 6 16.95 18.26 10.19
N VAL A 7 16.69 17.82 11.42
CA VAL A 7 17.55 16.85 12.13
C VAL A 7 17.65 15.51 11.38
N MET A 8 16.56 15.06 10.79
CA MET A 8 16.56 13.84 9.96
C MET A 8 17.50 13.97 8.77
N ILE A 9 17.44 15.08 8.04
CA ILE A 9 18.33 15.34 6.89
C ILE A 9 19.78 15.51 7.35
N GLU A 10 20.01 16.31 8.40
CA GLU A 10 21.35 16.54 8.97
C GLU A 10 22.02 15.23 9.42
N ALA A 11 21.26 14.34 10.06
CA ALA A 11 21.77 13.03 10.48
C ALA A 11 22.31 12.23 9.30
N VAL A 12 21.59 12.21 8.18
CA VAL A 12 22.03 11.47 6.98
C VAL A 12 23.22 12.15 6.30
N GLU A 13 23.21 13.47 6.21
CA GLU A 13 24.28 14.23 5.52
C GLU A 13 25.59 14.21 6.27
N ASN A 14 25.55 14.26 7.60
CA ASN A 14 26.76 14.42 8.42
C ASN A 14 27.27 13.12 9.04
N HIS A 15 26.39 12.11 9.22
CA HIS A 15 26.75 10.90 9.97
C HIS A 15 26.70 9.61 9.14
N ASN A 16 26.15 9.66 7.92
CA ASN A 16 26.06 8.53 6.98
C ASN A 16 25.55 7.24 7.67
N PRO A 17 24.37 7.29 8.34
CA PRO A 17 23.84 6.13 9.05
C PRO A 17 23.36 5.05 8.07
N GLU A 18 23.41 3.80 8.49
CA GLU A 18 22.81 2.69 7.75
C GLU A 18 21.28 2.65 7.97
N VAL A 19 20.86 2.97 9.19
CA VAL A 19 19.44 2.94 9.60
C VAL A 19 19.08 4.23 10.33
N VAL A 20 17.93 4.80 10.04
CA VAL A 20 17.34 5.92 10.77
C VAL A 20 16.00 5.48 11.35
N ILE A 21 15.84 5.64 12.67
CA ILE A 21 14.57 5.35 13.37
C ILE A 21 13.89 6.68 13.69
N ILE A 22 12.65 6.83 13.24
CA ILE A 22 11.87 8.06 13.39
C ILE A 22 10.65 7.75 14.24
N ASP A 23 10.55 8.43 15.38
CA ASP A 23 9.34 8.37 16.20
C ASP A 23 8.34 9.40 15.71
N GLU A 24 7.25 8.90 15.14
CA GLU A 24 6.10 9.66 14.66
C GLU A 24 6.39 10.62 13.50
N ILE A 25 6.08 10.18 12.29
CA ILE A 25 5.94 11.05 11.13
C ILE A 25 4.50 11.58 11.11
N GLY A 26 4.33 12.88 11.37
CA GLY A 26 3.01 13.51 11.46
C GLY A 26 2.85 14.73 10.55
N ARG A 27 3.94 15.24 9.95
CA ARG A 27 3.95 16.47 9.16
C ARG A 27 4.46 16.25 7.75
N GLU A 28 4.01 17.10 6.83
CA GLU A 28 4.40 17.03 5.43
C GLU A 28 5.92 17.12 5.23
N LEU A 29 6.60 18.05 5.93
CA LEU A 29 8.05 18.19 5.85
C LEU A 29 8.80 16.95 6.35
N GLU A 30 8.27 16.26 7.35
CA GLU A 30 8.83 15.02 7.87
C GLU A 30 8.63 13.87 6.86
N ALA A 31 7.47 13.79 6.21
CA ALA A 31 7.20 12.83 5.16
C ALA A 31 8.12 13.04 3.94
N MET A 32 8.32 14.29 3.53
CA MET A 32 9.27 14.65 2.46
C MET A 32 10.72 14.28 2.83
N ALA A 33 11.14 14.56 4.08
CA ALA A 33 12.47 14.19 4.55
C ALA A 33 12.65 12.68 4.57
N ALA A 34 11.68 11.91 5.07
CA ALA A 34 11.71 10.45 5.07
C ALA A 34 11.88 9.90 3.64
N ARG A 35 11.12 10.42 2.69
CA ARG A 35 11.25 10.05 1.27
C ARG A 35 12.66 10.33 0.74
N THR A 36 13.19 11.54 0.98
CA THR A 36 14.53 11.91 0.55
C THR A 36 15.61 10.99 1.12
N ILE A 37 15.46 10.59 2.38
CA ILE A 37 16.39 9.68 3.06
C ILE A 37 16.30 8.27 2.45
N ALA A 38 15.11 7.76 2.20
CA ALA A 38 14.90 6.45 1.56
C ALA A 38 15.49 6.43 0.13
N GLU A 39 15.31 7.50 -0.65
CA GLU A 39 15.88 7.64 -2.00
C GLU A 39 17.42 7.64 -2.01
N ARG A 40 18.05 7.99 -0.89
CA ARG A 40 19.51 7.89 -0.70
C ARG A 40 19.97 6.48 -0.28
N GLY A 41 19.06 5.52 -0.13
CA GLY A 41 19.36 4.13 0.21
C GLY A 41 19.59 3.87 1.70
N VAL A 42 19.21 4.80 2.57
CA VAL A 42 19.26 4.61 4.03
C VAL A 42 17.99 3.87 4.47
N GLN A 43 18.14 2.83 5.27
CA GLN A 43 16.99 2.10 5.82
C GLN A 43 16.23 2.97 6.82
N LEU A 44 14.90 3.03 6.65
CA LEU A 44 14.02 3.77 7.55
C LEU A 44 13.13 2.83 8.35
N VAL A 45 13.03 3.09 9.65
CA VAL A 45 12.00 2.53 10.52
C VAL A 45 11.26 3.71 11.14
N ALA A 46 9.95 3.79 10.92
CA ALA A 46 9.18 4.94 11.39
C ALA A 46 7.81 4.52 11.92
N THR A 47 7.28 5.31 12.84
CA THR A 47 5.88 5.23 13.26
C THR A 47 5.09 6.40 12.68
N ALA A 48 3.80 6.20 12.47
CA ALA A 48 2.88 7.23 12.02
C ALA A 48 1.51 7.02 12.65
N HIS A 49 0.74 8.09 12.79
CA HIS A 49 -0.63 7.99 13.24
C HIS A 49 -1.54 7.44 12.14
N GLY A 50 -2.21 6.34 12.44
CA GLY A 50 -3.16 5.65 11.59
C GLY A 50 -3.36 4.24 12.14
N ARG A 51 -4.55 3.69 11.97
CA ARG A 51 -4.83 2.32 12.42
C ARG A 51 -4.59 1.29 11.33
N THR A 52 -4.76 1.71 10.09
CA THR A 52 -4.69 0.82 8.93
C THR A 52 -3.96 1.51 7.78
N LEU A 53 -3.47 0.72 6.83
CA LEU A 53 -2.91 1.21 5.57
C LEU A 53 -3.90 2.14 4.84
N GLU A 54 -5.18 1.80 4.84
CA GLU A 54 -6.21 2.63 4.23
C GLU A 54 -6.31 4.03 4.87
N ASN A 55 -6.19 4.13 6.20
CA ASN A 55 -6.17 5.42 6.88
C ASN A 55 -4.97 6.27 6.47
N LEU A 56 -3.78 5.66 6.29
CA LEU A 56 -2.60 6.38 5.81
C LEU A 56 -2.79 6.85 4.36
N LEU A 57 -3.33 5.98 3.52
CA LEU A 57 -3.56 6.28 2.10
C LEU A 57 -4.53 7.45 1.89
N LEU A 58 -5.53 7.59 2.76
CA LEU A 58 -6.51 8.68 2.75
C LEU A 58 -6.02 9.95 3.45
N ASN A 59 -4.91 9.88 4.19
CA ASN A 59 -4.33 11.04 4.85
C ASN A 59 -3.48 11.85 3.87
N PRO A 60 -3.86 13.09 3.51
CA PRO A 60 -3.16 13.88 2.50
C PRO A 60 -1.69 14.15 2.83
N THR A 61 -1.34 14.19 4.13
CA THR A 61 0.02 14.43 4.60
C THR A 61 0.92 13.18 4.49
N LEU A 62 0.35 12.00 4.73
CA LEU A 62 1.10 10.75 4.87
C LEU A 62 0.93 9.80 3.69
N SER A 63 -0.04 10.05 2.81
CA SER A 63 -0.36 9.17 1.68
C SER A 63 0.84 8.89 0.77
N ASP A 64 1.72 9.87 0.60
CA ASP A 64 2.93 9.74 -0.24
C ASP A 64 3.92 8.71 0.30
N LEU A 65 3.94 8.48 1.63
CA LEU A 65 4.79 7.46 2.24
C LEU A 65 4.44 6.04 1.78
N VAL A 66 3.17 5.82 1.43
CA VAL A 66 2.65 4.56 0.92
C VAL A 66 2.38 4.58 -0.59
N GLY A 67 2.89 5.59 -1.29
CA GLY A 67 2.82 5.72 -2.74
C GLY A 67 1.72 6.64 -3.26
N GLY A 68 0.83 7.14 -2.39
CA GLY A 68 -0.27 8.04 -2.76
C GLY A 68 -1.25 7.44 -3.77
N ILE A 69 -2.34 8.13 -4.01
CA ILE A 69 -3.31 7.76 -5.05
C ILE A 69 -3.59 8.96 -5.95
N GLU A 70 -3.84 8.67 -7.21
CA GLU A 70 -4.29 9.66 -8.18
C GLU A 70 -5.40 9.13 -9.06
N SER A 71 -6.16 10.04 -9.61
CA SER A 71 -7.24 9.73 -10.55
C SER A 71 -6.72 9.85 -11.98
N VAL A 72 -6.71 8.75 -12.71
CA VAL A 72 -6.24 8.69 -14.09
C VAL A 72 -7.43 8.53 -15.04
N THR A 73 -7.45 9.34 -16.09
CA THR A 73 -8.45 9.23 -17.15
C THR A 73 -7.90 8.39 -18.29
N LEU A 74 -8.46 7.21 -18.48
CA LEU A 74 -8.10 6.28 -19.54
C LEU A 74 -8.70 6.71 -20.88
N SER A 75 -8.04 6.36 -21.98
CA SER A 75 -8.64 6.43 -23.31
C SER A 75 -9.83 5.47 -23.41
N ASP A 76 -10.74 5.72 -24.37
CA ASP A 76 -11.90 4.86 -24.60
C ASP A 76 -11.50 3.42 -24.93
N GLU A 77 -10.41 3.26 -25.67
CA GLU A 77 -9.87 1.96 -26.03
C GLU A 77 -9.30 1.21 -24.82
N GLU A 78 -8.53 1.88 -23.98
CA GLU A 78 -7.95 1.29 -22.79
C GLU A 78 -9.01 0.94 -21.75
N ALA A 79 -10.00 1.82 -21.53
CA ALA A 79 -11.10 1.55 -20.62
C ALA A 79 -11.92 0.33 -21.07
N ARG A 80 -12.16 0.18 -22.39
CA ARG A 80 -12.82 -1.01 -22.96
C ARG A 80 -11.99 -2.26 -22.77
N ARG A 81 -10.66 -2.19 -23.03
CA ARG A 81 -9.73 -3.30 -22.88
C ARG A 81 -9.67 -3.80 -21.44
N ARG A 82 -9.64 -2.88 -20.47
CA ARG A 82 -9.62 -3.21 -19.04
C ARG A 82 -11.01 -3.54 -18.47
N GLY A 83 -12.10 -3.26 -19.20
CA GLY A 83 -13.46 -3.43 -18.70
C GLY A 83 -13.80 -2.52 -17.50
N THR A 84 -13.16 -1.35 -17.42
CA THR A 84 -13.29 -0.40 -16.32
C THR A 84 -13.97 0.90 -16.77
N GLN A 85 -14.25 1.77 -15.80
CA GLN A 85 -14.65 3.15 -16.11
C GLN A 85 -13.47 3.92 -16.72
N LYS A 86 -13.76 5.05 -17.40
CA LYS A 86 -12.73 5.94 -17.95
C LYS A 86 -11.83 6.53 -16.86
N THR A 87 -12.41 6.81 -15.70
CA THR A 87 -11.66 7.34 -14.55
C THR A 87 -11.42 6.22 -13.56
N VAL A 88 -10.16 5.92 -13.31
CA VAL A 88 -9.71 4.90 -12.37
C VAL A 88 -8.75 5.51 -11.36
N LEU A 89 -8.70 4.93 -10.16
CA LEU A 89 -7.68 5.27 -9.18
C LEU A 89 -6.47 4.37 -9.43
N GLU A 90 -5.30 4.99 -9.44
CA GLU A 90 -4.02 4.28 -9.52
C GLU A 90 -3.07 4.82 -8.44
N ARG A 91 -2.07 4.02 -8.07
CA ARG A 91 -1.01 4.48 -7.17
C ARG A 91 -0.13 5.47 -7.94
N ARG A 92 0.14 6.64 -7.32
CA ARG A 92 0.85 7.75 -7.95
C ARG A 92 2.35 7.50 -8.11
N SER A 93 2.99 6.89 -7.11
CA SER A 93 4.44 6.70 -7.06
C SER A 93 4.81 5.41 -6.32
N PRO A 94 6.08 4.95 -6.42
CA PRO A 94 6.57 3.92 -5.51
C PRO A 94 6.42 4.37 -4.04
N PRO A 95 6.05 3.47 -3.12
CA PRO A 95 5.99 3.80 -1.70
C PRO A 95 7.40 4.08 -1.15
N THR A 96 7.47 4.91 -0.11
CA THR A 96 8.72 5.18 0.63
C THR A 96 9.12 4.00 1.50
N PHE A 97 8.13 3.26 2.01
CA PHE A 97 8.31 2.07 2.84
C PHE A 97 7.82 0.83 2.10
N ASP A 98 8.66 -0.20 2.06
CA ASP A 98 8.30 -1.47 1.41
C ASP A 98 7.35 -2.30 2.26
N VAL A 99 7.52 -2.23 3.59
CA VAL A 99 6.76 -3.00 4.57
C VAL A 99 5.99 -2.06 5.48
N LEU A 100 4.75 -2.43 5.79
CA LEU A 100 3.91 -1.72 6.76
C LEU A 100 3.34 -2.70 7.78
N VAL A 101 3.42 -2.29 9.06
CA VAL A 101 2.89 -3.04 10.19
C VAL A 101 1.79 -2.24 10.85
N GLU A 102 0.60 -2.83 10.92
CA GLU A 102 -0.54 -2.28 11.66
C GLU A 102 -0.58 -2.87 13.07
N LEU A 103 -0.44 -2.03 14.07
CA LEU A 103 -0.59 -2.43 15.47
C LEU A 103 -2.08 -2.53 15.80
N GLN A 104 -2.63 -3.73 15.78
CA GLN A 104 -4.05 -3.97 16.06
C GLN A 104 -4.34 -4.00 17.56
N GLU A 105 -3.53 -4.77 18.28
CA GLU A 105 -3.58 -4.93 19.74
C GLU A 105 -2.13 -5.01 20.27
N ARG A 106 -1.99 -5.05 21.60
CA ARG A 106 -0.67 -5.13 22.23
C ARG A 106 0.18 -6.31 21.74
N ASP A 107 -0.47 -7.45 21.53
CA ASP A 107 0.17 -8.71 21.16
C ASP A 107 -0.28 -9.22 19.79
N ARG A 108 -0.87 -8.34 18.97
CA ARG A 108 -1.37 -8.68 17.64
C ARG A 108 -1.10 -7.58 16.63
N LEU A 109 -0.50 -7.97 15.51
CA LEU A 109 -0.19 -7.08 14.39
C LEU A 109 -0.68 -7.67 13.06
N ALA A 110 -0.91 -6.78 12.09
CA ALA A 110 -1.09 -7.14 10.70
C ALA A 110 0.09 -6.59 9.88
N VAL A 111 0.73 -7.46 9.14
CA VAL A 111 1.93 -7.12 8.34
C VAL A 111 1.58 -7.14 6.87
N HIS A 112 1.88 -6.04 6.18
CA HIS A 112 1.84 -5.92 4.73
C HIS A 112 3.28 -5.98 4.21
N PRO A 113 3.75 -7.13 3.74
CA PRO A 113 5.14 -7.30 3.33
C PRO A 113 5.48 -6.60 2.00
N ASP A 114 4.47 -6.18 1.26
CA ASP A 114 4.57 -5.40 0.02
C ASP A 114 3.48 -4.32 0.03
N VAL A 115 3.88 -3.12 0.42
CA VAL A 115 2.98 -1.95 0.49
C VAL A 115 2.49 -1.56 -0.90
N ALA A 116 3.32 -1.66 -1.93
CA ALA A 116 2.91 -1.33 -3.29
C ALA A 116 1.77 -2.24 -3.76
N GLN A 117 1.91 -3.56 -3.56
CA GLN A 117 0.87 -4.52 -3.90
C GLN A 117 -0.39 -4.30 -3.05
N ALA A 118 -0.24 -3.99 -1.77
CA ALA A 118 -1.37 -3.75 -0.88
C ALA A 118 -2.17 -2.51 -1.33
N VAL A 119 -1.49 -1.40 -1.66
CA VAL A 119 -2.15 -0.19 -2.19
C VAL A 119 -2.82 -0.47 -3.53
N ASP A 120 -2.14 -1.15 -4.45
CA ASP A 120 -2.71 -1.52 -5.76
C ASP A 120 -3.97 -2.41 -5.60
N THR A 121 -4.02 -3.23 -4.54
CA THR A 121 -5.18 -4.05 -4.19
C THR A 121 -6.33 -3.19 -3.70
N LEU A 122 -6.05 -2.23 -2.80
CA LEU A 122 -7.05 -1.28 -2.26
C LEU A 122 -7.68 -0.42 -3.35
N VAL A 123 -6.86 0.19 -4.22
CA VAL A 123 -7.36 1.09 -5.27
C VAL A 123 -8.22 0.37 -6.29
N ARG A 124 -8.05 -0.94 -6.45
CA ARG A 124 -8.92 -1.81 -7.26
C ARG A 124 -10.19 -2.25 -6.52
N GLY A 125 -10.37 -1.85 -5.26
CA GLY A 125 -11.53 -2.19 -4.45
C GLY A 125 -11.54 -3.62 -3.90
N TYR A 126 -10.39 -4.28 -3.82
CA TYR A 126 -10.26 -5.59 -3.20
C TYR A 126 -9.89 -5.47 -1.72
N PRO A 127 -10.38 -6.39 -0.87
CA PRO A 127 -10.00 -6.42 0.53
C PRO A 127 -8.53 -6.82 0.68
N LEU A 128 -7.84 -6.17 1.60
CA LEU A 128 -6.49 -6.55 1.99
C LEU A 128 -6.47 -7.88 2.74
N GLN A 129 -5.39 -8.60 2.58
CA GLN A 129 -5.13 -9.86 3.26
C GLN A 129 -3.72 -9.81 3.86
N PRO A 130 -3.52 -9.04 4.94
CA PRO A 130 -2.24 -8.96 5.61
C PRO A 130 -1.89 -10.30 6.28
N GLU A 131 -0.62 -10.51 6.51
CA GLU A 131 -0.14 -11.56 7.38
C GLU A 131 -0.43 -11.15 8.84
N THR A 132 -1.17 -11.97 9.59
CA THR A 132 -1.44 -11.70 11.00
C THR A 132 -0.40 -12.40 11.87
N ARG A 133 0.21 -11.65 12.77
CA ARG A 133 1.14 -12.17 13.78
C ARG A 133 0.63 -11.85 15.17
N TRP A 134 0.68 -12.81 16.05
CA TRP A 134 0.31 -12.58 17.45
C TRP A 134 1.13 -13.43 18.40
N ARG A 135 1.20 -12.97 19.63
CA ARG A 135 1.87 -13.65 20.73
C ARG A 135 0.82 -14.22 21.67
N ASP A 136 0.98 -15.50 22.01
CA ASP A 136 0.08 -16.17 22.94
C ASP A 136 0.49 -15.98 24.43
N ALA A 137 -0.28 -16.57 25.33
CA ALA A 137 -0.03 -16.51 26.77
C ALA A 137 1.29 -17.21 27.20
N GLN A 138 1.82 -18.08 26.36
CA GLN A 138 3.10 -18.79 26.54
C GLN A 138 4.27 -18.01 25.95
N ASN A 139 4.00 -16.81 25.40
CA ASN A 139 4.96 -15.93 24.73
C ASN A 139 5.47 -16.51 23.39
N GLU A 140 4.75 -17.45 22.80
CA GLU A 140 5.05 -17.99 21.48
C GLU A 140 4.45 -17.10 20.38
N VAL A 141 5.22 -16.91 19.30
CA VAL A 141 4.79 -16.11 18.15
C VAL A 141 4.11 -17.01 17.12
N HIS A 142 2.88 -16.69 16.80
CA HIS A 142 2.10 -17.34 15.76
C HIS A 142 2.01 -16.45 14.52
N ILE A 143 2.14 -17.05 13.33
CA ILE A 143 2.05 -16.37 12.05
C ILE A 143 0.96 -17.04 11.23
N GLU A 144 -0.04 -16.29 10.85
CA GLU A 144 -1.11 -16.73 9.95
C GLU A 144 -1.06 -15.89 8.67
N LYS A 145 -0.68 -16.54 7.57
CA LYS A 145 -0.78 -15.93 6.25
C LYS A 145 -2.25 -16.01 5.82
N ALA A 146 -2.82 -14.88 5.44
CA ALA A 146 -4.13 -14.90 4.84
C ALA A 146 -4.13 -15.87 3.64
N PRO A 147 -5.15 -16.73 3.51
CA PRO A 147 -5.27 -17.58 2.34
C PRO A 147 -5.29 -16.69 1.08
N PRO A 148 -4.69 -17.14 -0.04
CA PRO A 148 -4.80 -16.40 -1.29
C PRO A 148 -6.28 -16.08 -1.53
N PRO A 149 -6.62 -14.87 -2.02
CA PRO A 149 -8.01 -14.52 -2.26
C PRO A 149 -8.63 -15.67 -3.03
N ALA A 150 -9.65 -16.31 -2.46
CA ALA A 150 -10.44 -17.28 -3.19
C ALA A 150 -10.77 -16.56 -4.48
N ALA A 151 -10.36 -17.16 -5.63
CA ALA A 151 -10.56 -16.55 -6.93
C ALA A 151 -11.98 -16.05 -6.92
N ARG A 152 -12.16 -14.74 -6.67
CA ARG A 152 -13.50 -14.19 -6.61
C ARG A 152 -14.06 -14.53 -7.96
N VAL A 153 -15.07 -15.37 -7.97
CA VAL A 153 -16.06 -15.29 -9.02
C VAL A 153 -16.42 -13.82 -9.03
N MET A 154 -15.79 -13.06 -9.91
CA MET A 154 -15.99 -11.62 -10.02
C MET A 154 -17.48 -11.47 -10.12
N ALA A 155 -18.07 -10.75 -9.18
CA ALA A 155 -19.47 -10.42 -9.26
C ALA A 155 -19.63 -9.83 -10.65
N GLN A 156 -20.32 -10.56 -11.52
CA GLN A 156 -20.56 -10.18 -12.90
C GLN A 156 -21.08 -8.75 -12.83
N GLY A 157 -20.29 -7.79 -13.34
CA GLY A 157 -20.67 -6.41 -13.30
C GLY A 157 -21.98 -6.26 -14.09
N THR A 158 -23.07 -6.01 -13.40
CA THR A 158 -24.36 -5.73 -14.06
C THR A 158 -24.41 -4.26 -14.41
N ARG A 159 -24.39 -3.95 -15.69
CA ARG A 159 -24.62 -2.60 -16.19
C ARG A 159 -26.08 -2.47 -16.60
N ARG A 160 -26.79 -1.52 -16.02
CA ARG A 160 -28.09 -1.09 -16.56
C ARG A 160 -27.84 -0.16 -17.74
N THR A 161 -28.18 -0.61 -18.94
CA THR A 161 -28.27 0.22 -20.14
C THR A 161 -29.74 0.50 -20.42
N TYR A 162 -30.04 1.69 -20.94
CA TYR A 162 -31.38 2.04 -21.35
C TYR A 162 -31.46 1.99 -22.89
N THR A 163 -32.48 1.32 -23.42
CA THR A 163 -32.76 1.31 -24.83
C THR A 163 -33.33 2.67 -25.24
N ALA A 164 -33.35 2.96 -26.52
CA ALA A 164 -33.97 4.21 -27.06
C ALA A 164 -35.42 4.41 -26.63
N ASN A 165 -36.13 3.36 -26.23
CA ASN A 165 -37.51 3.37 -25.74
C ASN A 165 -37.60 3.45 -24.20
N GLY A 166 -36.51 3.77 -23.48
CA GLY A 166 -36.50 3.93 -22.03
C GLY A 166 -36.55 2.63 -21.20
N GLN A 167 -36.51 1.46 -21.82
CA GLN A 167 -36.49 0.19 -21.12
C GLN A 167 -35.09 -0.12 -20.60
N ALA A 168 -34.98 -0.49 -19.32
CA ALA A 168 -33.71 -0.90 -18.71
C ALA A 168 -33.34 -2.31 -19.17
N LYS A 169 -32.16 -2.46 -19.81
CA LYS A 169 -31.55 -3.75 -20.13
C LYS A 169 -30.36 -3.96 -19.21
N THR A 170 -30.34 -5.11 -18.55
CA THR A 170 -29.21 -5.51 -17.71
C THR A 170 -28.27 -6.37 -18.56
N GLU A 171 -27.06 -5.90 -18.80
CA GLU A 171 -26.01 -6.67 -19.49
C GLU A 171 -24.99 -7.14 -18.49
N THR A 172 -24.66 -8.41 -18.57
CA THR A 172 -23.63 -9.06 -17.73
C THR A 172 -22.35 -9.15 -18.55
N TYR A 173 -21.26 -8.58 -18.01
CA TYR A 173 -19.94 -8.64 -18.65
C TYR A 173 -19.09 -9.73 -18.01
N PRO A 174 -18.29 -10.48 -18.82
CA PRO A 174 -17.31 -11.39 -18.27
C PRO A 174 -16.23 -10.61 -17.53
N ALA A 175 -15.69 -11.22 -16.47
CA ALA A 175 -14.58 -10.67 -15.72
C ALA A 175 -13.41 -10.32 -16.66
N PRO A 176 -12.74 -9.17 -16.48
CA PRO A 176 -11.56 -8.82 -17.24
C PRO A 176 -10.48 -9.89 -17.04
N ALA A 177 -9.86 -10.32 -18.13
CA ALA A 177 -8.74 -11.26 -18.07
C ALA A 177 -7.60 -10.65 -17.25
N GLU A 178 -7.02 -11.45 -16.36
CA GLU A 178 -5.88 -11.05 -15.52
C GLU A 178 -4.76 -10.44 -16.38
N GLY A 179 -4.61 -9.12 -16.29
CA GLY A 179 -3.48 -8.43 -16.87
C GLY A 179 -2.25 -8.70 -16.02
N ARG A 180 -1.28 -9.45 -16.54
CA ARG A 180 0.04 -9.61 -15.95
C ARG A 180 0.74 -8.25 -15.94
N TYR A 181 0.77 -7.59 -14.80
CA TYR A 181 1.69 -6.49 -14.58
C TYR A 181 3.09 -7.07 -14.32
N LEU A 182 3.97 -6.90 -15.29
CA LEU A 182 5.40 -7.08 -15.08
C LEU A 182 5.91 -5.90 -14.28
N SER A 183 5.96 -6.00 -12.96
CA SER A 183 6.76 -5.11 -12.14
C SER A 183 8.23 -5.54 -12.27
N ARG A 184 9.00 -4.81 -13.08
CA ARG A 184 10.45 -4.84 -12.97
C ARG A 184 10.84 -3.97 -11.78
N VAL A 185 11.04 -4.57 -10.64
CA VAL A 185 11.85 -3.99 -9.58
C VAL A 185 13.00 -4.96 -9.33
N SER A 186 14.17 -4.61 -9.84
CA SER A 186 15.43 -5.21 -9.45
C SER A 186 15.83 -4.59 -8.11
N GLY A 187 15.54 -5.28 -7.02
CA GLY A 187 16.05 -4.97 -5.69
C GLY A 187 16.18 -6.31 -4.97
N SER A 188 17.38 -6.60 -4.48
CA SER A 188 17.70 -7.83 -3.78
C SER A 188 16.72 -8.05 -2.61
N ALA A 189 16.05 -9.20 -2.63
CA ALA A 189 15.30 -9.68 -1.49
C ALA A 189 16.27 -9.89 -0.33
N MET A 190 16.15 -9.11 0.72
CA MET A 190 16.72 -9.44 2.02
C MET A 190 15.87 -10.55 2.64
N ASP A 191 16.53 -11.63 3.08
CA ASP A 191 15.89 -12.73 3.77
C ASP A 191 15.23 -12.23 5.06
N TYR A 192 13.93 -12.43 5.15
CA TYR A 192 13.09 -12.01 6.28
C TYR A 192 13.39 -12.72 7.61
N GLU A 193 14.22 -13.74 7.61
CA GLU A 193 14.61 -14.48 8.83
C GLU A 193 15.53 -13.68 9.75
N GLN A 194 16.21 -12.64 9.27
CA GLN A 194 17.16 -11.85 10.09
C GLN A 194 16.53 -10.68 10.85
N ALA A 195 15.29 -10.33 10.59
CA ALA A 195 14.62 -9.20 11.25
C ALA A 195 13.87 -9.56 12.55
N VAL A 196 13.89 -10.82 12.97
CA VAL A 196 13.12 -11.31 14.12
C VAL A 196 13.99 -11.49 15.39
N ASP A 197 15.31 -11.33 15.28
CA ASP A 197 16.25 -11.56 16.39
C ASP A 197 16.83 -10.27 17.02
N VAL A 198 16.07 -9.14 16.97
CA VAL A 198 16.43 -7.93 17.72
C VAL A 198 15.29 -7.46 18.59
#